data_2b8628f5e2c724c0d71c7387a26c0b74
#
_entry.id   2b8628f5e2c724c0d71c7387a26c0b74
#
_cell.length_a   1.000
_cell.length_b   1.000
_cell.length_c   1.000
_cell.angle_alpha   90.00
_cell.angle_beta   90.00
_cell.angle_gamma   90.00
#
_symmetry.space_group_name_H-M   'P 1'
#
loop_
_entity.id
_entity.type
_entity.pdbx_description
1 polymer ?
#
loop_
_entity_poly.entity_id
_entity_poly.type
_entity_poly.pdbx_seq_one_letter_code
_entity_poly.pdbx_strand_id
1 'polypeptide(L)'
;MKVKIIVLIISMILASYLLASASSQTQNQQLQIEKAKIFQETYPVITESDLYCSYFVLEDDLPSLRVVASQRQQEKILLSDDDIVYINGGKNDGLEIGQLFFLVEVLGRIDGYGYLACKRGRVRLISCEAERSVGRIEKSCGHVTVGNFIFPYEEKEGLLGRDLGFEPYGETGRGPVGHVIFQENDFVQIASGNWAIIDLGKEDGLEVGQQLIIYKRVSPRAPREAIANAIVVDLSRKTATVKILSAKDAIFKGYEVQAR
;
A
#
# COMPACT_ATOMS: atom_id res chain seq x y z
N MET A 1 -10.96 -73.73 49.14
CA MET A 1 -11.53 -73.37 47.82
C MET A 1 -12.19 -72.00 47.79
N LYS A 2 -12.95 -71.60 48.80
CA LYS A 2 -13.70 -70.28 48.86
C LYS A 2 -12.79 -69.05 48.90
N VAL A 3 -11.63 -69.06 49.53
CA VAL A 3 -10.69 -67.93 49.65
C VAL A 3 -10.03 -67.57 48.28
N LYS A 4 -9.67 -68.58 47.45
CA LYS A 4 -9.08 -68.35 46.14
C LYS A 4 -10.07 -67.67 45.15
N ILE A 5 -11.34 -67.97 45.26
CA ILE A 5 -12.40 -67.33 44.41
C ILE A 5 -12.63 -65.88 44.80
N ILE A 6 -12.59 -65.57 46.09
CA ILE A 6 -12.76 -64.14 46.57
C ILE A 6 -11.59 -63.28 46.12
N VAL A 7 -10.34 -63.78 46.18
CA VAL A 7 -9.17 -63.05 45.73
C VAL A 7 -9.24 -62.77 44.20
N LEU A 8 -9.71 -63.76 43.42
CA LEU A 8 -9.87 -63.61 41.98
C LEU A 8 -10.93 -62.57 41.59
N ILE A 9 -12.06 -62.53 42.32
CA ILE A 9 -13.14 -61.52 42.10
C ILE A 9 -12.67 -60.12 42.49
N ILE A 10 -11.92 -59.95 43.58
CA ILE A 10 -11.36 -58.67 43.99
C ILE A 10 -10.33 -58.16 42.96
N SER A 11 -9.50 -59.03 42.43
CA SER A 11 -8.50 -58.63 41.38
C SER A 11 -9.19 -58.21 40.07
N MET A 12 -10.27 -58.87 39.67
CA MET A 12 -11.05 -58.48 38.49
C MET A 12 -11.74 -57.11 38.65
N ILE A 13 -12.28 -56.83 39.84
CA ILE A 13 -12.91 -55.56 40.14
C ILE A 13 -11.87 -54.42 40.17
N LEU A 14 -10.68 -54.64 40.75
CA LEU A 14 -9.60 -53.67 40.74
C LEU A 14 -9.10 -53.38 39.32
N ALA A 15 -8.97 -54.41 38.45
CA ALA A 15 -8.56 -54.22 37.05
C ALA A 15 -9.59 -53.44 36.24
N SER A 16 -10.89 -53.63 36.49
CA SER A 16 -11.95 -52.86 35.81
C SER A 16 -11.98 -51.36 36.25
N TYR A 17 -11.68 -51.07 37.52
CA TYR A 17 -11.55 -49.70 38.01
C TYR A 17 -10.33 -48.96 37.40
N LEU A 18 -9.20 -49.65 37.25
CA LEU A 18 -8.00 -49.07 36.62
C LEU A 18 -8.19 -48.81 35.12
N LEU A 19 -8.93 -49.66 34.42
CA LEU A 19 -9.27 -49.44 33.01
C LEU A 19 -10.27 -48.32 32.80
N ALA A 20 -11.25 -48.13 33.69
CA ALA A 20 -12.22 -47.08 33.65
C ALA A 20 -11.59 -45.69 33.97
N SER A 21 -10.62 -45.63 34.87
CA SER A 21 -9.89 -44.39 35.19
C SER A 21 -8.92 -43.98 34.05
N ALA A 22 -8.34 -44.92 33.33
CA ALA A 22 -7.47 -44.63 32.18
C ALA A 22 -8.26 -44.07 30.98
N SER A 23 -9.49 -44.60 30.74
CA SER A 23 -10.34 -44.13 29.66
C SER A 23 -10.89 -42.73 29.90
N SER A 24 -11.17 -42.34 31.15
CA SER A 24 -11.63 -40.99 31.49
C SER A 24 -10.51 -39.93 31.40
N GLN A 25 -9.25 -40.31 31.62
CA GLN A 25 -8.13 -39.38 31.41
C GLN A 25 -7.83 -39.13 29.93
N THR A 26 -7.97 -40.15 29.09
CA THR A 26 -7.74 -40.00 27.63
C THR A 26 -8.85 -39.15 26.97
N GLN A 27 -10.08 -39.24 27.49
CA GLN A 27 -11.20 -38.45 26.96
C GLN A 27 -11.13 -36.97 27.35
N ASN A 28 -10.54 -36.63 28.51
CA ASN A 28 -10.30 -35.26 28.91
C ASN A 28 -9.13 -34.58 28.20
N GLN A 29 -8.16 -35.33 27.67
CA GLN A 29 -7.07 -34.77 26.88
C GLN A 29 -7.44 -34.46 25.43
N GLN A 30 -8.50 -35.05 24.89
CA GLN A 30 -8.97 -34.77 23.52
C GLN A 30 -9.90 -33.55 23.41
N LEU A 31 -10.27 -32.92 24.50
CA LEU A 31 -11.16 -31.73 24.52
C LEU A 31 -10.48 -30.43 24.86
N GLN A 32 -9.16 -30.39 24.95
CA GLN A 32 -8.43 -29.14 24.81
C GLN A 32 -8.30 -28.81 23.30
N ILE A 33 -9.42 -28.44 22.69
CA ILE A 33 -9.38 -27.65 21.47
C ILE A 33 -8.64 -26.39 21.87
N GLU A 34 -7.37 -26.26 21.49
CA GLU A 34 -6.67 -24.98 21.53
C GLU A 34 -7.56 -24.00 20.77
N LYS A 35 -8.23 -23.14 21.48
CA LYS A 35 -8.90 -22.00 20.84
C LYS A 35 -7.82 -21.27 20.08
N ALA A 36 -7.95 -21.25 18.76
CA ALA A 36 -7.06 -20.46 17.93
C ALA A 36 -6.92 -19.09 18.57
N LYS A 37 -5.72 -18.73 18.99
CA LYS A 37 -5.43 -17.38 19.46
C LYS A 37 -5.67 -16.50 18.25
N ILE A 38 -6.74 -15.72 18.28
CA ILE A 38 -6.93 -14.64 17.32
C ILE A 38 -5.86 -13.61 17.68
N PHE A 39 -4.70 -13.72 17.04
CA PHE A 39 -3.75 -12.63 17.01
C PHE A 39 -4.44 -11.51 16.24
N GLN A 40 -4.50 -10.31 16.81
CA GLN A 40 -4.75 -9.12 16.00
C GLN A 40 -3.52 -8.94 15.12
N GLU A 41 -3.50 -9.60 13.97
CA GLU A 41 -2.41 -9.46 13.03
C GLU A 41 -2.48 -8.04 12.46
N THR A 42 -1.51 -7.22 12.84
CA THR A 42 -1.17 -6.04 12.07
C THR A 42 -0.40 -6.52 10.85
N TYR A 43 -0.89 -6.19 9.67
CA TYR A 43 -0.24 -6.48 8.40
C TYR A 43 0.12 -5.16 7.70
N PRO A 44 1.06 -5.16 6.76
CA PRO A 44 1.38 -3.96 6.02
C PRO A 44 0.17 -3.54 5.17
N VAL A 45 -0.56 -2.51 5.61
CA VAL A 45 -1.65 -1.89 4.84
C VAL A 45 -1.11 -1.05 3.69
N ILE A 46 0.13 -0.56 3.83
CA ILE A 46 0.93 0.07 2.79
C ILE A 46 2.32 -0.55 2.84
N THR A 47 2.74 -1.19 1.75
CA THR A 47 4.08 -1.75 1.61
C THR A 47 5.08 -0.68 1.20
N GLU A 48 6.39 -0.91 1.37
CA GLU A 48 7.43 -0.05 0.81
C GLU A 48 7.26 0.11 -0.70
N SER A 49 6.93 -0.97 -1.41
CA SER A 49 6.68 -0.93 -2.85
C SER A 49 5.54 0.03 -3.21
N ASP A 50 4.49 0.09 -2.40
CA ASP A 50 3.41 1.06 -2.59
C ASP A 50 3.92 2.50 -2.48
N LEU A 51 4.81 2.79 -1.53
CA LEU A 51 5.37 4.13 -1.34
C LEU A 51 6.30 4.56 -2.47
N TYR A 52 7.05 3.60 -3.04
CA TYR A 52 8.04 3.86 -4.10
C TYR A 52 7.47 3.80 -5.51
N CYS A 53 6.22 3.35 -5.66
CA CYS A 53 5.54 3.20 -6.94
C CYS A 53 4.22 4.00 -7.02
N SER A 54 4.02 4.96 -6.12
CA SER A 54 2.80 5.74 -6.01
C SER A 54 2.70 6.88 -7.02
N TYR A 55 1.47 7.32 -7.26
CA TYR A 55 1.19 8.61 -7.88
C TYR A 55 1.33 9.73 -6.86
N PHE A 56 1.53 10.95 -7.33
CA PHE A 56 1.48 12.16 -6.51
C PHE A 56 1.21 13.39 -7.37
N VAL A 57 0.86 14.50 -6.74
CA VAL A 57 0.71 15.78 -7.42
C VAL A 57 1.88 16.68 -7.03
N LEU A 58 2.63 17.13 -8.02
CA LEU A 58 3.67 18.14 -7.87
C LEU A 58 3.05 19.51 -8.08
N GLU A 59 3.02 20.32 -7.02
CA GLU A 59 2.45 21.67 -7.05
C GLU A 59 3.45 22.71 -7.57
N ASP A 60 4.75 22.43 -7.43
CA ASP A 60 5.85 23.29 -7.86
C ASP A 60 6.24 23.01 -9.32
N ASP A 61 7.22 23.79 -9.80
CA ASP A 61 7.78 23.62 -11.12
C ASP A 61 8.53 22.28 -11.26
N LEU A 62 8.59 21.77 -12.48
CA LEU A 62 9.30 20.53 -12.78
C LEU A 62 10.81 20.72 -12.61
N PRO A 63 11.52 19.76 -12.02
CA PRO A 63 12.97 19.81 -11.89
C PRO A 63 13.65 19.78 -13.26
N SER A 64 14.86 20.34 -13.34
CA SER A 64 15.66 20.31 -14.56
C SER A 64 16.33 18.94 -14.83
N LEU A 65 16.57 18.18 -13.76
CA LEU A 65 17.30 16.93 -13.82
C LEU A 65 16.41 15.78 -14.34
N ARG A 66 16.91 15.09 -15.38
CA ARG A 66 16.19 14.00 -16.03
C ARG A 66 17.11 13.00 -16.72
N VAL A 67 16.58 11.85 -17.02
CA VAL A 67 17.20 10.86 -17.89
C VAL A 67 17.21 11.38 -19.32
N VAL A 68 18.38 11.53 -19.93
CA VAL A 68 18.54 12.06 -21.29
C VAL A 68 18.87 10.99 -22.32
N ALA A 69 19.38 9.85 -21.89
CA ALA A 69 19.68 8.71 -22.75
C ALA A 69 19.79 7.41 -21.92
N SER A 70 19.86 6.28 -22.59
CA SER A 70 20.22 4.99 -21.99
C SER A 70 21.31 4.29 -22.78
N GLN A 71 22.03 3.37 -22.14
CA GLN A 71 23.12 2.62 -22.77
C GLN A 71 22.63 1.80 -23.98
N ARG A 72 21.39 1.29 -23.92
CA ARG A 72 20.77 0.48 -24.97
C ARG A 72 19.64 1.20 -25.71
N GLN A 73 19.72 2.52 -25.84
CA GLN A 73 18.61 3.32 -26.40
C GLN A 73 18.19 2.90 -27.81
N GLN A 74 19.08 2.33 -28.60
CA GLN A 74 18.74 1.84 -29.95
C GLN A 74 18.03 0.49 -29.93
N GLU A 75 18.15 -0.27 -28.86
CA GLU A 75 17.60 -1.63 -28.74
C GLU A 75 16.38 -1.68 -27.85
N LYS A 76 16.26 -0.75 -26.89
CA LYS A 76 15.29 -0.82 -25.81
C LYS A 76 14.75 0.58 -25.46
N ILE A 77 13.46 0.79 -25.65
CA ILE A 77 12.77 2.04 -25.29
C ILE A 77 12.30 1.99 -23.82
N LEU A 78 11.74 0.86 -23.40
CA LEU A 78 11.27 0.66 -22.03
C LEU A 78 12.38 0.04 -21.18
N LEU A 79 12.85 0.81 -20.21
CA LEU A 79 13.94 0.44 -19.33
C LEU A 79 13.42 -0.24 -18.06
N SER A 80 14.24 -1.07 -17.46
CA SER A 80 13.90 -1.86 -16.27
C SER A 80 15.10 -2.00 -15.33
N ASP A 81 14.99 -2.83 -14.32
CA ASP A 81 16.05 -3.12 -13.35
C ASP A 81 17.38 -3.42 -14.08
N ASP A 82 18.49 -2.94 -13.52
CA ASP A 82 19.87 -3.03 -13.99
C ASP A 82 20.21 -2.26 -15.28
N ASP A 83 19.25 -1.63 -15.96
CA ASP A 83 19.56 -0.77 -17.12
C ASP A 83 20.37 0.47 -16.70
N ILE A 84 21.29 0.88 -17.56
CA ILE A 84 22.14 2.05 -17.37
C ILE A 84 21.52 3.25 -18.07
N VAL A 85 21.42 4.35 -17.35
CA VAL A 85 20.85 5.62 -17.82
C VAL A 85 21.85 6.77 -17.66
N TYR A 86 21.73 7.77 -18.52
CA TYR A 86 22.51 9.00 -18.47
C TYR A 86 21.61 10.16 -18.05
N ILE A 87 22.13 10.97 -17.13
CA ILE A 87 21.41 12.08 -16.49
C ILE A 87 22.09 13.38 -16.86
N ASN A 88 21.30 14.43 -17.13
CA ASN A 88 21.78 15.76 -17.53
C ASN A 88 22.26 16.62 -16.35
N GLY A 89 22.71 16.03 -15.28
CA GLY A 89 23.27 16.71 -14.11
C GLY A 89 24.48 15.98 -13.57
N GLY A 90 25.35 16.70 -12.90
CA GLY A 90 26.60 16.18 -12.37
C GLY A 90 27.01 16.83 -11.05
N LYS A 91 28.32 16.84 -10.78
CA LYS A 91 28.87 17.44 -9.54
C LYS A 91 28.52 18.92 -9.40
N ASN A 92 28.44 19.66 -10.51
CA ASN A 92 28.05 21.07 -10.50
C ASN A 92 26.62 21.28 -10.01
N ASP A 93 25.74 20.26 -10.10
CA ASP A 93 24.37 20.26 -9.61
C ASP A 93 24.25 19.62 -8.22
N GLY A 94 25.37 19.32 -7.55
CA GLY A 94 25.41 18.72 -6.24
C GLY A 94 25.16 17.20 -6.23
N LEU A 95 25.32 16.53 -7.39
CA LEU A 95 25.16 15.09 -7.47
C LEU A 95 26.47 14.37 -7.10
N GLU A 96 26.34 13.24 -6.38
CA GLU A 96 27.45 12.43 -5.90
C GLU A 96 27.24 10.95 -6.23
N ILE A 97 28.38 10.24 -6.39
CA ILE A 97 28.35 8.77 -6.59
C ILE A 97 27.70 8.09 -5.37
N GLY A 98 26.84 7.12 -5.63
CA GLY A 98 26.13 6.37 -4.60
C GLY A 98 24.78 6.98 -4.18
N GLN A 99 24.50 8.24 -4.53
CA GLN A 99 23.18 8.83 -4.26
C GLN A 99 22.08 8.08 -5.00
N LEU A 100 20.93 8.03 -4.34
CA LEU A 100 19.71 7.39 -4.83
C LEU A 100 18.65 8.45 -5.14
N PHE A 101 17.96 8.25 -6.27
CA PHE A 101 16.89 9.15 -6.74
C PHE A 101 15.68 8.35 -7.18
N PHE A 102 14.49 8.96 -7.07
CA PHE A 102 13.30 8.49 -7.77
C PHE A 102 13.38 8.82 -9.25
N LEU A 103 12.94 7.87 -10.07
CA LEU A 103 12.60 8.09 -11.47
C LEU A 103 11.11 8.41 -11.54
N VAL A 104 10.76 9.57 -12.08
CA VAL A 104 9.40 10.09 -12.08
C VAL A 104 8.95 10.41 -13.49
N GLU A 105 7.80 9.90 -13.86
CA GLU A 105 7.09 10.26 -15.08
C GLU A 105 6.03 11.28 -14.79
N VAL A 106 5.98 12.36 -15.57
CA VAL A 106 4.90 13.36 -15.52
C VAL A 106 3.85 12.97 -16.55
N LEU A 107 2.65 12.68 -16.09
CA LEU A 107 1.55 12.17 -16.90
C LEU A 107 0.66 13.29 -17.48
N GLY A 108 0.72 14.50 -16.87
CA GLY A 108 -0.10 15.63 -17.29
C GLY A 108 -0.30 16.63 -16.17
N ARG A 109 -1.36 17.42 -16.26
CA ARG A 109 -1.78 18.36 -15.19
C ARG A 109 -3.19 18.06 -14.72
N ILE A 110 -3.39 18.25 -13.42
CA ILE A 110 -4.73 18.33 -12.84
C ILE A 110 -5.01 19.79 -12.59
N ASP A 111 -6.04 20.34 -13.29
CA ASP A 111 -6.38 21.77 -13.23
C ASP A 111 -6.62 22.23 -11.79
N GLY A 112 -5.96 23.29 -11.39
CA GLY A 112 -6.03 23.87 -10.04
C GLY A 112 -5.14 23.19 -8.98
N TYR A 113 -4.48 22.05 -9.31
CA TYR A 113 -3.69 21.30 -8.33
C TYR A 113 -2.20 21.15 -8.69
N GLY A 114 -1.85 20.95 -9.96
CA GLY A 114 -0.45 20.81 -10.35
C GLY A 114 -0.19 19.70 -11.37
N TYR A 115 1.04 19.21 -11.42
CA TYR A 115 1.43 18.14 -12.31
C TYR A 115 1.14 16.79 -11.68
N LEU A 116 0.37 15.97 -12.39
CA LEU A 116 0.20 14.55 -12.06
C LEU A 116 1.49 13.80 -12.41
N ALA A 117 2.06 13.14 -11.44
CA ALA A 117 3.31 12.41 -11.58
C ALA A 117 3.19 10.99 -10.99
N CYS A 118 4.01 10.09 -11.52
CA CYS A 118 4.10 8.71 -11.04
C CYS A 118 5.56 8.32 -10.83
N LYS A 119 5.86 7.76 -9.67
CA LYS A 119 7.17 7.16 -9.39
C LYS A 119 7.30 5.87 -10.21
N ARG A 120 8.27 5.83 -11.12
CA ARG A 120 8.53 4.70 -12.02
C ARG A 120 9.67 3.81 -11.58
N GLY A 121 10.32 4.15 -10.47
CA GLY A 121 11.41 3.39 -9.90
C GLY A 121 12.44 4.26 -9.21
N ARG A 122 13.59 3.68 -8.96
CA ARG A 122 14.74 4.36 -8.34
C ARG A 122 16.03 4.04 -9.09
N VAL A 123 16.92 5.04 -9.14
CA VAL A 123 18.21 4.99 -9.82
C VAL A 123 19.32 5.37 -8.84
N ARG A 124 20.39 4.59 -8.82
CA ARG A 124 21.62 4.91 -8.06
C ARG A 124 22.68 5.43 -8.98
N LEU A 125 23.33 6.54 -8.63
CA LEU A 125 24.45 7.08 -9.37
C LEU A 125 25.69 6.19 -9.19
N ILE A 126 26.26 5.74 -10.32
CA ILE A 126 27.48 4.90 -10.36
C ILE A 126 28.69 5.65 -10.86
N SER A 127 28.48 6.78 -11.55
CA SER A 127 29.53 7.69 -11.99
C SER A 127 28.98 9.11 -12.04
N CYS A 128 29.81 10.11 -11.71
CA CYS A 128 29.41 11.50 -11.69
C CYS A 128 30.56 12.37 -12.21
N GLU A 129 30.37 13.00 -13.36
CA GLU A 129 31.24 14.01 -13.96
C GLU A 129 30.77 15.42 -13.56
N ALA A 130 31.36 16.46 -14.13
CA ALA A 130 30.99 17.85 -13.81
C ALA A 130 29.52 18.17 -14.12
N GLU A 131 29.04 17.79 -15.30
CA GLU A 131 27.73 18.18 -15.85
C GLU A 131 26.84 16.97 -16.21
N ARG A 132 27.32 15.75 -16.01
CA ARG A 132 26.61 14.51 -16.38
C ARG A 132 26.85 13.43 -15.35
N SER A 133 25.88 12.55 -15.20
CA SER A 133 25.98 11.38 -14.33
C SER A 133 25.51 10.13 -15.06
N VAL A 134 26.02 9.00 -14.59
CA VAL A 134 25.58 7.68 -15.02
C VAL A 134 24.90 7.02 -13.84
N GLY A 135 23.67 6.55 -14.04
CA GLY A 135 22.89 5.83 -13.05
C GLY A 135 22.58 4.41 -13.48
N ARG A 136 22.43 3.52 -12.50
CA ARG A 136 21.86 2.18 -12.68
C ARG A 136 20.48 2.16 -12.06
N ILE A 137 19.48 1.69 -12.80
CA ILE A 137 18.12 1.48 -12.27
C ILE A 137 18.20 0.32 -11.28
N GLU A 138 17.95 0.59 -9.99
CA GLU A 138 17.94 -0.46 -8.95
C GLU A 138 16.62 -1.20 -8.91
N LYS A 139 15.52 -0.47 -9.10
CA LYS A 139 14.18 -1.03 -9.08
C LYS A 139 13.26 -0.21 -9.98
N SER A 140 12.48 -0.89 -10.79
CA SER A 140 11.44 -0.28 -11.63
C SER A 140 10.04 -0.65 -11.15
N CYS A 141 9.12 0.32 -11.23
CA CYS A 141 7.69 0.18 -10.95
C CYS A 141 6.90 0.21 -12.26
N GLY A 142 7.15 -0.75 -13.13
CA GLY A 142 6.68 -0.74 -14.50
C GLY A 142 7.80 -0.32 -15.46
N HIS A 143 7.52 0.60 -16.38
CA HIS A 143 8.51 1.04 -17.36
C HIS A 143 9.14 2.36 -16.98
N VAL A 144 10.45 2.44 -17.18
CA VAL A 144 11.23 3.68 -17.15
C VAL A 144 11.56 4.08 -18.58
N THR A 145 11.53 5.37 -18.88
CA THR A 145 11.84 5.90 -20.22
C THR A 145 12.83 7.05 -20.16
N VAL A 146 13.49 7.29 -21.28
CA VAL A 146 14.22 8.55 -21.48
C VAL A 146 13.22 9.70 -21.38
N GLY A 147 13.59 10.75 -20.65
CA GLY A 147 12.70 11.86 -20.30
C GLY A 147 12.16 11.82 -18.89
N ASN A 148 12.19 10.68 -18.18
CA ASN A 148 11.79 10.62 -16.79
C ASN A 148 12.66 11.58 -15.96
N PHE A 149 12.01 12.34 -15.08
CA PHE A 149 12.68 13.26 -14.15
C PHE A 149 13.31 12.48 -13.00
N ILE A 150 14.34 13.06 -12.39
CA ILE A 150 14.89 12.52 -11.14
C ILE A 150 14.56 13.44 -9.98
N PHE A 151 14.12 12.83 -8.87
CA PHE A 151 13.79 13.51 -7.61
C PHE A 151 14.63 12.92 -6.49
N PRO A 152 15.00 13.70 -5.48
CA PRO A 152 15.67 13.17 -4.30
C PRO A 152 14.91 11.96 -3.73
N TYR A 153 15.64 10.92 -3.39
CA TYR A 153 15.07 9.74 -2.74
C TYR A 153 14.92 10.00 -1.24
N GLU A 154 13.73 9.77 -0.74
CA GLU A 154 13.45 9.75 0.69
C GLU A 154 13.07 8.32 1.09
N GLU A 155 13.79 7.77 2.05
CA GLU A 155 13.43 6.47 2.61
C GLU A 155 12.14 6.59 3.41
N LYS A 156 11.19 5.72 3.10
CA LYS A 156 9.89 5.66 3.78
C LYS A 156 9.60 4.21 4.15
N GLU A 157 9.25 3.99 5.39
CA GLU A 157 8.81 2.67 5.87
C GLU A 157 7.34 2.44 5.52
N GLY A 158 7.00 1.17 5.21
CA GLY A 158 5.62 0.76 5.03
C GLY A 158 4.80 0.95 6.32
N LEU A 159 3.50 1.12 6.18
CA LEU A 159 2.61 1.30 7.32
C LEU A 159 1.98 -0.02 7.73
N LEU A 160 2.16 -0.38 9.00
CA LEU A 160 1.50 -1.53 9.62
C LEU A 160 0.14 -1.08 10.20
N GLY A 161 -0.87 -1.91 10.03
CA GLY A 161 -2.19 -1.59 10.53
C GLY A 161 -3.23 -2.63 10.12
N ARG A 162 -4.46 -2.23 10.12
CA ARG A 162 -5.58 -3.02 9.61
C ARG A 162 -6.52 -2.14 8.79
N ASP A 163 -7.18 -2.72 7.82
CA ASP A 163 -8.33 -2.10 7.16
C ASP A 163 -9.47 -1.98 8.18
N LEU A 164 -9.92 -0.76 8.44
CA LEU A 164 -11.04 -0.50 9.35
C LEU A 164 -12.39 -0.85 8.71
N GLY A 165 -12.39 -1.15 7.41
CA GLY A 165 -13.61 -1.44 6.66
C GLY A 165 -14.56 -0.25 6.59
N PHE A 166 -15.82 -0.50 6.26
CA PHE A 166 -16.90 0.49 6.22
C PHE A 166 -18.26 -0.21 6.34
N GLU A 167 -19.23 0.52 6.90
CA GLU A 167 -20.63 0.10 6.90
C GLU A 167 -21.39 0.97 5.89
N PRO A 168 -22.18 0.37 4.96
CA PRO A 168 -22.80 1.11 3.85
C PRO A 168 -23.64 2.33 4.28
N TYR A 169 -24.35 2.22 5.39
CA TYR A 169 -25.19 3.28 5.96
C TYR A 169 -24.85 3.54 7.43
N GLY A 170 -23.65 3.14 7.87
CA GLY A 170 -23.17 3.30 9.23
C GLY A 170 -22.74 4.74 9.56
N GLU A 171 -21.96 4.88 10.62
CA GLU A 171 -21.38 6.16 11.02
C GLU A 171 -20.55 6.77 9.89
N THR A 172 -20.83 8.01 9.59
CA THR A 172 -20.04 8.79 8.64
C THR A 172 -18.74 9.28 9.29
N GLY A 173 -17.70 9.47 8.51
CA GLY A 173 -16.50 10.17 8.95
C GLY A 173 -16.85 11.55 9.51
N ARG A 174 -16.01 12.06 10.39
CA ARG A 174 -16.19 13.40 11.02
C ARG A 174 -15.22 14.43 10.46
N GLY A 175 -14.26 13.98 9.64
CA GLY A 175 -13.24 14.83 9.04
C GLY A 175 -13.72 15.58 7.79
N PRO A 176 -12.79 16.28 7.13
CA PRO A 176 -13.07 17.03 5.90
C PRO A 176 -13.62 16.13 4.80
N VAL A 177 -14.38 16.76 3.91
CA VAL A 177 -15.04 16.10 2.76
C VAL A 177 -14.43 16.64 1.48
N GLY A 178 -14.01 15.75 0.61
CA GLY A 178 -13.50 16.04 -0.72
C GLY A 178 -13.97 15.01 -1.74
N HIS A 179 -13.28 14.94 -2.87
CA HIS A 179 -13.69 14.10 -4.01
C HIS A 179 -12.48 13.38 -4.63
N VAL A 180 -12.75 12.27 -5.28
CA VAL A 180 -11.79 11.61 -6.16
C VAL A 180 -11.59 12.45 -7.42
N ILE A 181 -10.38 12.98 -7.65
CA ILE A 181 -10.05 13.84 -8.80
C ILE A 181 -9.24 13.13 -9.89
N PHE A 182 -8.55 12.05 -9.54
CA PHE A 182 -7.80 11.20 -10.47
C PHE A 182 -7.88 9.74 -10.04
N GLN A 183 -7.83 8.85 -11.03
CA GLN A 183 -7.82 7.39 -10.86
C GLN A 183 -6.62 6.80 -11.59
N GLU A 184 -6.04 5.77 -11.02
CA GLU A 184 -4.88 5.07 -11.55
C GLU A 184 -5.01 4.76 -13.04
N ASN A 185 -3.93 5.04 -13.81
CA ASN A 185 -3.88 4.84 -15.27
C ASN A 185 -5.03 5.49 -16.06
N ASP A 186 -5.67 6.51 -15.49
CA ASP A 186 -6.87 7.15 -16.06
C ASP A 186 -8.02 6.17 -16.36
N PHE A 187 -8.10 5.12 -15.53
CA PHE A 187 -9.20 4.16 -15.63
C PHE A 187 -10.54 4.84 -15.38
N VAL A 188 -11.58 4.41 -16.07
CA VAL A 188 -12.94 4.92 -15.86
C VAL A 188 -13.45 4.58 -14.46
N GLN A 189 -13.04 3.43 -13.94
CA GLN A 189 -13.40 2.94 -12.60
C GLN A 189 -12.26 2.19 -11.95
N ILE A 190 -12.17 2.29 -10.64
CA ILE A 190 -11.18 1.59 -9.82
C ILE A 190 -11.84 0.81 -8.69
N ALA A 191 -11.06 -0.08 -8.05
CA ALA A 191 -11.49 -0.94 -6.94
C ALA A 191 -10.36 -1.13 -5.93
N SER A 192 -10.49 -2.12 -5.03
CA SER A 192 -9.46 -2.48 -4.05
C SER A 192 -8.09 -2.71 -4.70
N GLY A 193 -7.05 -2.19 -4.08
CA GLY A 193 -5.66 -2.26 -4.54
C GLY A 193 -5.24 -1.13 -5.48
N ASN A 194 -6.17 -0.41 -6.09
CA ASN A 194 -5.86 0.71 -6.98
C ASN A 194 -5.54 2.01 -6.22
N TRP A 195 -4.99 2.95 -6.98
CA TRP A 195 -4.64 4.29 -6.54
C TRP A 195 -5.66 5.32 -6.98
N ALA A 196 -5.86 6.33 -6.13
CA ALA A 196 -6.59 7.54 -6.50
C ALA A 196 -5.88 8.78 -5.93
N ILE A 197 -6.21 9.94 -6.50
CA ILE A 197 -5.87 11.24 -5.91
C ILE A 197 -7.18 11.92 -5.55
N ILE A 198 -7.19 12.56 -4.39
CA ILE A 198 -8.32 13.29 -3.84
C ILE A 198 -7.96 14.76 -3.67
N ASP A 199 -8.96 15.63 -3.66
CA ASP A 199 -8.86 17.08 -3.48
C ASP A 199 -8.83 17.51 -1.99
N LEU A 200 -8.26 16.68 -1.15
CA LEU A 200 -7.93 16.97 0.24
C LEU A 200 -6.44 16.76 0.46
N GLY A 201 -5.80 17.63 1.23
CA GLY A 201 -4.37 17.58 1.47
C GLY A 201 -3.96 17.99 2.88
N LYS A 202 -2.72 18.43 3.01
CA LYS A 202 -2.18 18.94 4.29
C LYS A 202 -2.96 20.14 4.83
N GLU A 203 -3.45 21.03 3.95
CA GLU A 203 -4.24 22.20 4.33
C GLU A 203 -5.58 21.82 4.99
N ASP A 204 -6.10 20.63 4.68
CA ASP A 204 -7.34 20.09 5.25
C ASP A 204 -7.11 19.27 6.51
N GLY A 205 -5.84 19.16 6.98
CA GLY A 205 -5.47 18.44 8.19
C GLY A 205 -5.37 16.92 8.02
N LEU A 206 -5.19 16.44 6.77
CA LEU A 206 -4.94 15.01 6.55
C LEU A 206 -3.52 14.61 6.97
N GLU A 207 -3.38 13.36 7.39
CA GLU A 207 -2.13 12.73 7.76
C GLU A 207 -1.90 11.43 6.97
N VAL A 208 -0.62 11.10 6.71
CA VAL A 208 -0.27 9.81 6.09
C VAL A 208 -0.67 8.67 7.04
N GLY A 209 -1.31 7.64 6.49
CA GLY A 209 -1.85 6.53 7.27
C GLY A 209 -3.29 6.72 7.75
N GLN A 210 -3.85 7.93 7.60
CA GLN A 210 -5.26 8.17 7.91
C GLN A 210 -6.17 7.43 6.94
N GLN A 211 -7.22 6.80 7.46
CA GLN A 211 -8.19 6.11 6.63
C GLN A 211 -9.39 6.99 6.31
N LEU A 212 -9.94 6.76 5.13
CA LEU A 212 -10.99 7.56 4.51
C LEU A 212 -12.12 6.65 4.04
N ILE A 213 -13.34 7.15 4.05
CA ILE A 213 -14.49 6.44 3.47
C ILE A 213 -14.86 7.12 2.14
N ILE A 214 -15.08 6.30 1.12
CA ILE A 214 -15.56 6.75 -0.19
C ILE A 214 -17.05 6.45 -0.29
N TYR A 215 -17.79 7.45 -0.72
CA TYR A 215 -19.24 7.41 -0.81
C TYR A 215 -19.74 7.50 -2.24
N LYS A 216 -20.77 6.72 -2.53
CA LYS A 216 -21.61 6.79 -3.72
C LYS A 216 -22.93 7.46 -3.38
N ARG A 217 -23.41 8.30 -4.29
CA ARG A 217 -24.76 8.89 -4.20
C ARG A 217 -25.47 8.65 -5.52
N VAL A 218 -26.53 7.87 -5.50
CA VAL A 218 -27.30 7.50 -6.71
C VAL A 218 -28.08 8.68 -7.25
N SER A 219 -28.54 9.59 -6.39
CA SER A 219 -29.20 10.82 -6.76
C SER A 219 -29.05 11.88 -5.67
N PRO A 220 -29.24 13.18 -5.96
CA PRO A 220 -29.13 14.24 -4.97
C PRO A 220 -30.07 14.07 -3.74
N ARG A 221 -31.15 13.33 -3.89
CA ARG A 221 -32.13 13.07 -2.82
C ARG A 221 -31.88 11.74 -2.09
N ALA A 222 -31.03 10.88 -2.61
CA ALA A 222 -30.68 9.62 -1.97
C ALA A 222 -29.65 9.85 -0.85
N PRO A 223 -29.69 9.07 0.23
CA PRO A 223 -28.59 9.04 1.18
C PRO A 223 -27.31 8.61 0.48
N ARG A 224 -26.16 9.08 0.99
CA ARG A 224 -24.86 8.58 0.53
C ARG A 224 -24.64 7.18 1.10
N GLU A 225 -24.09 6.29 0.28
CA GLU A 225 -23.73 4.92 0.63
C GLU A 225 -22.21 4.82 0.68
N ALA A 226 -21.66 4.37 1.80
CA ALA A 226 -20.24 4.03 1.89
C ALA A 226 -19.97 2.77 1.07
N ILE A 227 -19.03 2.87 0.13
CA ILE A 227 -18.71 1.79 -0.82
C ILE A 227 -17.27 1.33 -0.76
N ALA A 228 -16.38 2.11 -0.16
CA ALA A 228 -14.97 1.74 -0.07
C ALA A 228 -14.29 2.40 1.14
N ASN A 229 -13.20 1.79 1.58
CA ASN A 229 -12.25 2.32 2.53
C ASN A 229 -10.91 2.53 1.83
N ALA A 230 -10.28 3.67 2.07
CA ALA A 230 -8.99 4.04 1.50
C ALA A 230 -8.04 4.52 2.59
N ILE A 231 -6.75 4.56 2.30
CA ILE A 231 -5.71 5.04 3.21
C ILE A 231 -4.84 6.08 2.52
N VAL A 232 -4.50 7.15 3.21
CA VAL A 232 -3.58 8.20 2.73
C VAL A 232 -2.17 7.65 2.70
N VAL A 233 -1.50 7.75 1.55
CA VAL A 233 -0.13 7.24 1.31
C VAL A 233 0.86 8.38 1.12
N ASP A 234 0.46 9.43 0.42
CA ASP A 234 1.31 10.60 0.17
C ASP A 234 0.44 11.87 0.22
N LEU A 235 1.05 12.99 0.62
CA LEU A 235 0.36 14.25 0.84
C LEU A 235 1.08 15.42 0.15
N SER A 236 0.37 16.09 -0.72
CA SER A 236 0.68 17.43 -1.17
C SER A 236 -0.10 18.47 -0.34
N ARG A 237 0.05 19.74 -0.62
CA ARG A 237 -0.61 20.78 0.15
C ARG A 237 -2.14 20.69 0.05
N LYS A 238 -2.67 20.51 -1.17
CA LYS A 238 -4.11 20.48 -1.49
C LYS A 238 -4.64 19.12 -1.93
N THR A 239 -3.78 18.13 -2.09
CA THR A 239 -4.17 16.81 -2.58
C THR A 239 -3.54 15.70 -1.75
N ALA A 240 -4.17 14.54 -1.75
CA ALA A 240 -3.60 13.32 -1.20
C ALA A 240 -3.66 12.19 -2.21
N THR A 241 -2.62 11.37 -2.22
CA THR A 241 -2.63 10.07 -2.87
C THR A 241 -3.16 9.04 -1.90
N VAL A 242 -4.16 8.30 -2.31
CA VAL A 242 -4.78 7.26 -1.50
C VAL A 242 -4.72 5.90 -2.20
N LYS A 243 -4.57 4.84 -1.41
CA LYS A 243 -4.72 3.46 -1.85
C LYS A 243 -6.06 2.93 -1.37
N ILE A 244 -6.79 2.28 -2.26
CA ILE A 244 -8.08 1.67 -1.92
C ILE A 244 -7.79 0.35 -1.20
N LEU A 245 -8.15 0.25 0.07
CA LEU A 245 -7.96 -0.96 0.88
C LEU A 245 -9.04 -2.00 0.58
N SER A 246 -10.29 -1.59 0.64
CA SER A 246 -11.45 -2.43 0.36
C SER A 246 -12.52 -1.65 -0.38
N ALA A 247 -13.22 -2.32 -1.28
CA ALA A 247 -14.34 -1.74 -2.04
C ALA A 247 -15.43 -2.78 -2.26
N LYS A 248 -16.68 -2.35 -2.11
CA LYS A 248 -17.89 -3.14 -2.38
C LYS A 248 -18.39 -2.90 -3.81
N ASP A 249 -18.12 -1.74 -4.36
CA ASP A 249 -18.58 -1.29 -5.68
C ASP A 249 -17.47 -0.52 -6.40
N ALA A 250 -17.62 -0.33 -7.69
CA ALA A 250 -16.71 0.47 -8.51
C ALA A 250 -16.69 1.93 -8.06
N ILE A 251 -15.48 2.48 -7.97
CA ILE A 251 -15.24 3.87 -7.60
C ILE A 251 -15.02 4.69 -8.86
N PHE A 252 -15.66 5.85 -8.95
CA PHE A 252 -15.58 6.76 -10.10
C PHE A 252 -15.00 8.12 -9.66
N LYS A 253 -14.37 8.82 -10.61
CA LYS A 253 -14.00 10.22 -10.44
C LYS A 253 -15.21 11.05 -10.05
N GLY A 254 -15.05 11.98 -9.11
CA GLY A 254 -16.11 12.79 -8.54
C GLY A 254 -16.84 12.17 -7.36
N TYR A 255 -16.53 10.94 -6.98
CA TYR A 255 -17.10 10.36 -5.76
C TYR A 255 -16.58 11.07 -4.51
N GLU A 256 -17.49 11.26 -3.55
CA GLU A 256 -17.22 11.94 -2.28
C GLU A 256 -16.31 11.08 -1.40
N VAL A 257 -15.33 11.71 -0.78
CA VAL A 257 -14.39 11.09 0.15
C VAL A 257 -14.44 11.86 1.46
N GLN A 258 -14.47 11.15 2.58
CA GLN A 258 -14.47 11.78 3.90
C GLN A 258 -13.47 11.11 4.84
N ALA A 259 -12.67 11.93 5.53
CA ALA A 259 -11.77 11.46 6.57
C ALA A 259 -12.54 10.95 7.80
N ARG A 260 -11.98 9.92 8.42
CA ARG A 260 -12.54 9.36 9.68
C ARG A 260 -12.22 10.20 10.89
#